data_7dfe39fc3cb62120adc7f33e30e6a871
#
_entry.id   7dfe39fc3cb62120adc7f33e30e6a871
#
_cell.length_a   1.000
_cell.length_b   1.000
_cell.length_c   1.000
_cell.angle_alpha   90.00
_cell.angle_beta   90.00
_cell.angle_gamma   90.00
#
_symmetry.space_group_name_H-M   'P 1'
#
loop_
_entity.id
_entity.type
_entity.pdbx_description
1 polymer ?
#
loop_
_entity_poly.entity_id
_entity_poly.type
_entity_poly.pdbx_seq_one_letter_code
_entity_poly.pdbx_strand_id
1 'polypeptide(L)'
;MSLGVGVTKRATTYGAFPVVALAATVMLETGERGSLSQAADGLQAHFHISDFWIGALPTSMTLIGILGSLPFGHLADRVRRTFLLAGAMGIWTLVMGLNALAPTFLFLFLTRLGVGVVEANGPASISLLSDYYPVRERAKRIGLYQSGALVGSALGLGLAGVFVDTWGFRAAFWMWIPLGIATVIVLLRTPEPARGHQDADFHHEEASVDLMGVDAASLAGKLDLPPPTRVGTLDYESCTWREAYGEIFRIRSMWFGVVGITVSSALLSGLGFWGVPFFKEVHHLSASAAGGYAVVFGLGAAVGVVSGGFVADRLLRRGIVNARIYVAVASSIIATIVFVPAFASSSLAVTLPLFLVGGFFLTLPVAPADALLTDVVVAPLRGRAAALRSIVRSVGGIAPLVIGGLKGAFGLQTALAVFTPIYAVGGLIMWFAARTYPADLAFVAAESSRLHAAPEAGT
;
A
#
# COMPACT_ATOMS: atom_id res chain seq x y z
N MET A 1 -20.03 -26.80 47.25
CA MET A 1 -18.88 -27.58 46.73
C MET A 1 -18.79 -27.25 45.24
N SER A 2 -18.11 -26.15 44.90
CA SER A 2 -17.99 -25.61 43.56
C SER A 2 -16.67 -26.09 42.95
N LEU A 3 -16.74 -26.91 41.94
CA LEU A 3 -15.57 -27.29 41.15
C LEU A 3 -15.31 -26.18 40.12
N GLY A 4 -14.35 -25.32 40.46
CA GLY A 4 -13.80 -24.40 39.51
C GLY A 4 -12.96 -25.12 38.47
N VAL A 5 -13.45 -25.18 37.25
CA VAL A 5 -12.63 -25.58 36.08
C VAL A 5 -11.96 -24.33 35.54
N GLY A 6 -10.82 -24.03 36.12
CA GLY A 6 -9.90 -23.01 35.55
C GLY A 6 -9.19 -23.60 34.34
N VAL A 7 -9.73 -23.42 33.15
CA VAL A 7 -8.97 -23.62 31.89
C VAL A 7 -8.45 -22.30 31.41
N THR A 8 -7.40 -21.80 32.08
CA THR A 8 -6.53 -20.81 31.47
C THR A 8 -5.69 -21.51 30.40
N LYS A 9 -6.20 -21.65 29.17
CA LYS A 9 -5.35 -21.88 28.00
C LYS A 9 -4.44 -20.67 27.86
N ARG A 10 -3.18 -20.79 28.28
CA ARG A 10 -2.12 -19.81 27.96
C ARG A 10 -2.15 -19.62 26.46
N ALA A 11 -2.43 -18.38 26.00
CA ALA A 11 -2.24 -17.99 24.62
C ALA A 11 -0.82 -18.38 24.20
N THR A 12 -0.67 -19.25 23.22
CA THR A 12 0.63 -19.68 22.73
C THR A 12 1.27 -18.49 22.05
N THR A 13 2.27 -17.91 22.67
CA THR A 13 3.01 -16.76 22.11
C THR A 13 3.93 -17.26 21.01
N TYR A 14 3.61 -17.04 19.77
CA TYR A 14 4.39 -17.49 18.60
C TYR A 14 5.74 -16.76 18.41
N GLY A 15 6.11 -15.84 19.30
CA GLY A 15 7.34 -15.04 19.21
C GLY A 15 7.38 -14.14 17.97
N ALA A 16 8.57 -13.79 17.52
CA ALA A 16 8.75 -12.91 16.34
C ALA A 16 8.92 -13.69 15.02
N PHE A 17 9.08 -15.00 15.07
CA PHE A 17 9.41 -15.80 13.89
C PHE A 17 8.35 -15.70 12.76
N PRO A 18 7.03 -15.86 13.02
CA PRO A 18 6.03 -15.76 11.96
C PRO A 18 5.99 -14.38 11.30
N VAL A 19 6.06 -13.29 12.08
CA VAL A 19 6.02 -11.94 11.49
C VAL A 19 7.25 -11.64 10.64
N VAL A 20 8.42 -12.15 11.02
CA VAL A 20 9.66 -12.01 10.22
C VAL A 20 9.55 -12.82 8.93
N ALA A 21 8.99 -14.04 8.99
CA ALA A 21 8.73 -14.87 7.82
C ALA A 21 7.79 -14.16 6.81
N LEU A 22 6.72 -13.55 7.31
CA LEU A 22 5.79 -12.79 6.49
C LEU A 22 6.40 -11.46 6.00
N ALA A 23 7.21 -10.77 6.81
CA ALA A 23 7.93 -9.56 6.38
C ALA A 23 8.91 -9.85 5.24
N ALA A 24 9.49 -11.06 5.20
CA ALA A 24 10.36 -11.46 4.09
C ALA A 24 9.60 -11.54 2.75
N THR A 25 8.32 -11.91 2.72
CA THR A 25 7.52 -11.92 1.49
C THR A 25 7.37 -10.52 0.91
N VAL A 26 6.97 -9.54 1.73
CA VAL A 26 6.82 -8.14 1.32
C VAL A 26 8.18 -7.52 0.94
N MET A 27 9.24 -7.91 1.63
CA MET A 27 10.61 -7.50 1.30
C MET A 27 11.00 -7.93 -0.11
N LEU A 28 10.72 -9.19 -0.47
CA LEU A 28 11.03 -9.73 -1.80
C LEU A 28 10.24 -9.02 -2.90
N GLU A 29 8.92 -8.83 -2.70
CA GLU A 29 8.04 -8.18 -3.67
C GLU A 29 8.43 -6.72 -3.94
N THR A 30 8.67 -5.95 -2.87
CA THR A 30 9.04 -4.54 -3.02
C THR A 30 10.46 -4.35 -3.53
N GLY A 31 11.37 -5.25 -3.15
CA GLY A 31 12.73 -5.26 -3.61
C GLY A 31 12.85 -5.56 -5.09
N GLU A 32 12.09 -6.51 -5.57
CA GLU A 32 12.03 -6.86 -6.99
C GLU A 32 11.57 -5.69 -7.86
N ARG A 33 10.57 -4.93 -7.43
CA ARG A 33 10.12 -3.71 -8.14
C ARG A 33 11.23 -2.68 -8.28
N GLY A 34 12.04 -2.48 -7.23
CA GLY A 34 13.23 -1.64 -7.30
C GLY A 34 14.29 -2.17 -8.26
N SER A 35 14.51 -3.49 -8.28
CA SER A 35 15.44 -4.15 -9.18
C SER A 35 15.01 -4.06 -10.64
N LEU A 36 13.72 -4.12 -10.93
CA LEU A 36 13.18 -3.91 -12.27
C LEU A 36 13.49 -2.50 -12.79
N SER A 37 13.36 -1.49 -11.93
CA SER A 37 13.75 -0.11 -12.25
C SER A 37 15.24 -0.01 -12.58
N GLN A 38 16.11 -0.68 -11.83
CA GLN A 38 17.56 -0.74 -12.10
C GLN A 38 17.89 -1.42 -13.42
N ALA A 39 17.14 -2.47 -13.79
CA ALA A 39 17.35 -3.25 -15.01
C ALA A 39 16.76 -2.57 -16.25
N ALA A 40 15.99 -1.50 -16.15
CA ALA A 40 15.18 -0.92 -17.22
C ALA A 40 15.99 -0.66 -18.51
N ASP A 41 17.12 0.05 -18.41
CA ASP A 41 17.95 0.40 -19.60
C ASP A 41 18.57 -0.84 -20.24
N GLY A 42 19.05 -1.78 -19.40
CA GLY A 42 19.63 -3.03 -19.88
C GLY A 42 18.60 -3.91 -20.61
N LEU A 43 17.35 -3.95 -20.12
CA LEU A 43 16.23 -4.62 -20.79
C LEU A 43 15.89 -3.95 -22.11
N GLN A 44 15.82 -2.61 -22.12
CA GLN A 44 15.53 -1.83 -23.31
C GLN A 44 16.58 -2.05 -24.40
N ALA A 45 17.87 -1.96 -24.04
CA ALA A 45 18.97 -2.18 -24.96
C ALA A 45 19.03 -3.62 -25.48
N HIS A 46 18.78 -4.63 -24.63
CA HIS A 46 18.87 -6.04 -24.99
C HIS A 46 17.74 -6.50 -25.89
N PHE A 47 16.49 -6.07 -25.61
CA PHE A 47 15.31 -6.50 -26.37
C PHE A 47 14.89 -5.52 -27.46
N HIS A 48 15.58 -4.37 -27.60
CA HIS A 48 15.29 -3.31 -28.58
C HIS A 48 13.83 -2.84 -28.51
N ILE A 49 13.31 -2.66 -27.30
CA ILE A 49 11.93 -2.23 -27.04
C ILE A 49 11.85 -0.75 -26.71
N SER A 50 10.68 -0.15 -26.95
CA SER A 50 10.43 1.26 -26.63
C SER A 50 10.21 1.48 -25.13
N ASP A 51 10.34 2.74 -24.70
CA ASP A 51 10.06 3.18 -23.32
C ASP A 51 8.64 2.83 -22.85
N PHE A 52 7.68 2.85 -23.78
CA PHE A 52 6.30 2.41 -23.51
C PHE A 52 6.26 0.96 -23.00
N TRP A 53 6.96 0.04 -23.64
CA TRP A 53 6.99 -1.36 -23.24
C TRP A 53 7.76 -1.59 -21.93
N ILE A 54 8.79 -0.78 -21.66
CA ILE A 54 9.48 -0.79 -20.36
C ILE A 54 8.51 -0.36 -19.25
N GLY A 55 7.75 0.72 -19.43
CA GLY A 55 6.71 1.15 -18.48
C GLY A 55 5.53 0.17 -18.37
N ALA A 56 5.28 -0.65 -19.42
CA ALA A 56 4.24 -1.67 -19.39
C ALA A 56 4.56 -2.83 -18.43
N LEU A 57 5.83 -3.12 -18.17
CA LEU A 57 6.23 -4.22 -17.28
C LEU A 57 5.65 -4.08 -15.85
N PRO A 58 5.95 -3.01 -15.10
CA PRO A 58 5.38 -2.84 -13.75
C PRO A 58 3.86 -2.59 -13.77
N THR A 59 3.35 -1.94 -14.82
CA THR A 59 1.91 -1.69 -14.97
C THR A 59 1.14 -2.98 -15.13
N SER A 60 1.60 -3.89 -15.97
CA SER A 60 0.94 -5.18 -16.24
C SER A 60 0.88 -6.05 -14.98
N MET A 61 1.94 -6.07 -14.17
CA MET A 61 1.96 -6.78 -12.88
C MET A 61 0.88 -6.24 -11.94
N THR A 62 0.76 -4.92 -11.82
CA THR A 62 -0.23 -4.29 -10.94
C THR A 62 -1.66 -4.61 -11.38
N LEU A 63 -1.95 -4.54 -12.69
CA LEU A 63 -3.28 -4.81 -13.22
C LEU A 63 -3.68 -6.30 -13.06
N ILE A 64 -2.76 -7.20 -13.34
CA ILE A 64 -3.01 -8.65 -13.16
C ILE A 64 -3.09 -9.02 -11.68
N GLY A 65 -2.34 -8.35 -10.80
CA GLY A 65 -2.42 -8.55 -9.35
C GLY A 65 -3.82 -8.30 -8.79
N ILE A 66 -4.56 -7.32 -9.33
CA ILE A 66 -5.96 -7.08 -8.97
C ILE A 66 -6.82 -8.32 -9.28
N LEU A 67 -6.69 -8.86 -10.49
CA LEU A 67 -7.45 -10.04 -10.92
C LEU A 67 -7.05 -11.28 -10.12
N GLY A 68 -5.76 -11.40 -9.78
CA GLY A 68 -5.22 -12.50 -8.97
C GLY A 68 -5.68 -12.46 -7.51
N SER A 69 -6.01 -11.28 -6.97
CA SER A 69 -6.38 -11.15 -5.56
C SER A 69 -7.67 -11.90 -5.19
N LEU A 70 -8.65 -11.99 -6.10
CA LEU A 70 -9.91 -12.70 -5.86
C LEU A 70 -9.71 -14.22 -5.74
N PRO A 71 -9.11 -14.92 -6.73
CA PRO A 71 -8.88 -16.36 -6.60
C PRO A 71 -7.90 -16.69 -5.47
N PHE A 72 -6.89 -15.84 -5.22
CA PHE A 72 -5.94 -16.05 -4.14
C PHE A 72 -6.61 -15.95 -2.77
N GLY A 73 -7.47 -14.96 -2.56
CA GLY A 73 -8.28 -14.81 -1.34
C GLY A 73 -9.17 -16.03 -1.11
N HIS A 74 -9.90 -16.48 -2.14
CA HIS A 74 -10.74 -17.66 -2.05
C HIS A 74 -9.95 -18.94 -1.74
N LEU A 75 -8.75 -19.08 -2.30
CA LEU A 75 -7.88 -20.22 -2.02
C LEU A 75 -7.33 -20.13 -0.58
N ALA A 76 -7.00 -18.94 -0.10
CA ALA A 76 -6.55 -18.71 1.27
C ALA A 76 -7.59 -19.10 2.32
N ASP A 77 -8.88 -19.05 1.97
CA ASP A 77 -9.96 -19.49 2.86
C ASP A 77 -10.11 -21.02 2.94
N ARG A 78 -9.60 -21.77 1.95
CA ARG A 78 -9.81 -23.22 1.84
C ARG A 78 -8.60 -24.06 2.19
N VAL A 79 -7.38 -23.53 2.00
CA VAL A 79 -6.14 -24.26 2.23
C VAL A 79 -5.36 -23.67 3.41
N ARG A 80 -4.29 -24.35 3.83
CA ARG A 80 -3.36 -23.80 4.82
C ARG A 80 -2.65 -22.59 4.20
N ARG A 81 -2.81 -21.43 4.84
CA ARG A 81 -2.30 -20.14 4.32
C ARG A 81 -0.76 -20.12 4.26
N THR A 82 -0.07 -20.76 5.21
CA THR A 82 1.39 -20.89 5.20
C THR A 82 1.89 -21.66 3.98
N PHE A 83 1.22 -22.76 3.60
CA PHE A 83 1.54 -23.52 2.38
C PHE A 83 1.20 -22.74 1.11
N LEU A 84 0.09 -22.01 1.11
CA LEU A 84 -0.30 -21.17 -0.01
C LEU A 84 0.75 -20.08 -0.25
N LEU A 85 1.20 -19.41 0.81
CA LEU A 85 2.26 -18.39 0.72
C LEU A 85 3.59 -18.99 0.30
N ALA A 86 3.97 -20.15 0.84
CA ALA A 86 5.19 -20.85 0.44
C ALA A 86 5.16 -21.25 -1.04
N GLY A 87 4.02 -21.76 -1.54
CA GLY A 87 3.81 -22.07 -2.95
C GLY A 87 3.89 -20.83 -3.84
N ALA A 88 3.23 -19.75 -3.43
CA ALA A 88 3.30 -18.47 -4.12
C ALA A 88 4.74 -17.95 -4.22
N MET A 89 5.48 -17.94 -3.11
CA MET A 89 6.89 -17.52 -3.09
C MET A 89 7.79 -18.47 -3.89
N GLY A 90 7.46 -19.77 -3.95
CA GLY A 90 8.15 -20.75 -4.78
C GLY A 90 7.98 -20.46 -6.27
N ILE A 91 6.74 -20.20 -6.70
CA ILE A 91 6.44 -19.78 -8.07
C ILE A 91 7.13 -18.45 -8.39
N TRP A 92 7.05 -17.47 -7.48
CA TRP A 92 7.71 -16.19 -7.63
C TRP A 92 9.23 -16.35 -7.84
N THR A 93 9.88 -17.18 -7.01
CA THR A 93 11.33 -17.47 -7.10
C THR A 93 11.71 -18.11 -8.44
N LEU A 94 10.88 -19.07 -8.90
CA LEU A 94 11.06 -19.70 -10.19
C LEU A 94 10.97 -18.67 -11.33
N VAL A 95 9.95 -17.81 -11.27
CA VAL A 95 9.75 -16.76 -12.28
C VAL A 95 10.89 -15.75 -12.28
N MET A 96 11.50 -15.42 -11.11
CA MET A 96 12.72 -14.60 -11.09
C MET A 96 13.86 -15.25 -11.89
N GLY A 97 14.05 -16.56 -11.77
CA GLY A 97 15.00 -17.30 -12.60
C GLY A 97 14.65 -17.25 -14.10
N LEU A 98 13.37 -17.44 -14.44
CA LEU A 98 12.89 -17.35 -15.81
C LEU A 98 13.08 -15.94 -16.41
N ASN A 99 12.84 -14.88 -15.63
CA ASN A 99 13.08 -13.50 -16.04
C ASN A 99 14.55 -13.24 -16.35
N ALA A 100 15.46 -13.76 -15.52
CA ALA A 100 16.90 -13.63 -15.74
C ALA A 100 17.38 -14.35 -17.00
N LEU A 101 16.73 -15.46 -17.36
CA LEU A 101 17.03 -16.28 -18.54
C LEU A 101 16.19 -15.94 -19.77
N ALA A 102 15.30 -14.94 -19.70
CA ALA A 102 14.35 -14.63 -20.76
C ALA A 102 15.04 -14.46 -22.12
N PRO A 103 14.67 -15.29 -23.14
CA PRO A 103 15.25 -15.21 -24.46
C PRO A 103 14.63 -14.13 -25.33
N THR A 104 13.38 -13.74 -25.04
CA THR A 104 12.63 -12.73 -25.79
C THR A 104 11.85 -11.82 -24.85
N PHE A 105 11.51 -10.63 -25.32
CA PHE A 105 10.67 -9.71 -24.56
C PHE A 105 9.28 -10.29 -24.25
N LEU A 106 8.67 -10.99 -25.22
CA LEU A 106 7.36 -11.61 -25.00
C LEU A 106 7.40 -12.63 -23.86
N PHE A 107 8.45 -13.45 -23.80
CA PHE A 107 8.64 -14.40 -22.71
C PHE A 107 8.76 -13.68 -21.36
N LEU A 108 9.61 -12.64 -21.29
CA LEU A 108 9.74 -11.80 -20.10
C LEU A 108 8.40 -11.18 -19.70
N PHE A 109 7.65 -10.63 -20.65
CA PHE A 109 6.36 -9.99 -20.38
C PHE A 109 5.33 -10.99 -19.83
N LEU A 110 5.22 -12.17 -20.41
CA LEU A 110 4.32 -13.22 -19.95
C LEU A 110 4.67 -13.72 -18.53
N THR A 111 5.96 -13.91 -18.25
CA THR A 111 6.40 -14.28 -16.91
C THR A 111 6.12 -13.17 -15.89
N ARG A 112 6.19 -11.90 -16.28
CA ARG A 112 5.81 -10.75 -15.45
C ARG A 112 4.32 -10.73 -15.09
N LEU A 113 3.44 -11.12 -16.02
CA LEU A 113 2.02 -11.29 -15.70
C LEU A 113 1.83 -12.36 -14.62
N GLY A 114 2.61 -13.45 -14.67
CA GLY A 114 2.59 -14.49 -13.64
C GLY A 114 2.99 -13.98 -12.25
N VAL A 115 3.99 -13.10 -12.17
CA VAL A 115 4.38 -12.44 -10.89
C VAL A 115 3.21 -11.65 -10.30
N GLY A 116 2.49 -10.88 -11.11
CA GLY A 116 1.34 -10.10 -10.63
C GLY A 116 0.27 -10.95 -9.93
N VAL A 117 0.00 -12.17 -10.43
CA VAL A 117 -0.95 -13.10 -9.77
C VAL A 117 -0.45 -13.53 -8.39
N VAL A 118 0.86 -13.79 -8.27
CA VAL A 118 1.46 -14.31 -7.04
C VAL A 118 1.59 -13.22 -5.98
N GLU A 119 1.81 -11.98 -6.37
CA GLU A 119 1.89 -10.81 -5.45
C GLU A 119 0.55 -10.47 -4.77
N ALA A 120 -0.56 -11.11 -5.14
CA ALA A 120 -1.87 -10.92 -4.50
C ALA A 120 -2.00 -11.55 -3.09
N ASN A 121 -0.90 -11.83 -2.41
CA ASN A 121 -0.84 -12.57 -1.14
C ASN A 121 -1.08 -11.73 0.13
N GLY A 122 -1.12 -10.41 0.02
CA GLY A 122 -1.25 -9.49 1.16
C GLY A 122 -2.40 -9.82 2.12
N PRO A 123 -3.64 -10.05 1.64
CA PRO A 123 -4.77 -10.40 2.50
C PRO A 123 -4.53 -11.68 3.33
N ALA A 124 -3.92 -12.71 2.74
CA ALA A 124 -3.59 -13.95 3.46
C ALA A 124 -2.54 -13.72 4.55
N SER A 125 -1.54 -12.88 4.29
CA SER A 125 -0.51 -12.49 5.27
C SER A 125 -1.11 -11.73 6.45
N ILE A 126 -1.98 -10.76 6.20
CA ILE A 126 -2.67 -9.99 7.25
C ILE A 126 -3.58 -10.92 8.08
N SER A 127 -4.33 -11.81 7.44
CA SER A 127 -5.17 -12.80 8.12
C SER A 127 -4.35 -13.71 9.05
N LEU A 128 -3.19 -14.20 8.60
CA LEU A 128 -2.27 -14.98 9.45
C LEU A 128 -1.76 -14.17 10.63
N LEU A 129 -1.35 -12.92 10.44
CA LEU A 129 -0.89 -12.04 11.52
C LEU A 129 -1.98 -11.85 12.59
N SER A 130 -3.24 -11.73 12.17
CA SER A 130 -4.37 -11.60 13.10
C SER A 130 -4.57 -12.86 13.95
N ASP A 131 -4.30 -14.04 13.40
CA ASP A 131 -4.43 -15.30 14.12
C ASP A 131 -3.20 -15.66 14.98
N TYR A 132 -2.00 -15.15 14.62
CA TYR A 132 -0.80 -15.35 15.44
C TYR A 132 -0.76 -14.47 16.68
N TYR A 133 -1.26 -13.21 16.59
CA TYR A 133 -1.02 -12.21 17.61
C TYR A 133 -2.32 -11.63 18.19
N PRO A 134 -2.36 -11.45 19.51
CA PRO A 134 -3.51 -10.84 20.17
C PRO A 134 -3.72 -9.40 19.71
N VAL A 135 -4.94 -8.90 19.81
CA VAL A 135 -5.37 -7.58 19.33
C VAL A 135 -4.44 -6.45 19.80
N ARG A 136 -3.99 -6.52 21.05
CA ARG A 136 -3.05 -5.54 21.65
C ARG A 136 -1.71 -5.42 20.92
N GLU A 137 -1.25 -6.50 20.29
CA GLU A 137 0.02 -6.54 19.58
C GLU A 137 -0.12 -6.41 18.06
N ARG A 138 -1.32 -6.60 17.50
CA ARG A 138 -1.55 -6.65 16.05
C ARG A 138 -0.98 -5.44 15.30
N ALA A 139 -1.26 -4.22 15.78
CA ALA A 139 -0.76 -3.00 15.13
C ALA A 139 0.76 -2.96 15.06
N LYS A 140 1.44 -3.32 16.17
CA LYS A 140 2.91 -3.41 16.22
C LYS A 140 3.45 -4.49 15.27
N ARG A 141 2.80 -5.65 15.20
CA ARG A 141 3.20 -6.77 14.34
C ARG A 141 2.97 -6.47 12.86
N ILE A 142 1.85 -5.84 12.52
CA ILE A 142 1.58 -5.35 11.16
C ILE A 142 2.60 -4.29 10.77
N GLY A 143 2.97 -3.37 11.66
CA GLY A 143 4.04 -2.42 11.41
C GLY A 143 5.38 -3.09 11.12
N LEU A 144 5.74 -4.14 11.86
CA LEU A 144 6.95 -4.92 11.62
C LEU A 144 6.88 -5.68 10.27
N TYR A 145 5.74 -6.27 9.94
CA TYR A 145 5.50 -6.87 8.63
C TYR A 145 5.70 -5.85 7.49
N GLN A 146 5.12 -4.67 7.63
CA GLN A 146 5.24 -3.61 6.62
C GLN A 146 6.67 -3.01 6.54
N SER A 147 7.47 -3.11 7.60
CA SER A 147 8.88 -2.69 7.55
C SER A 147 9.70 -3.51 6.56
N GLY A 148 9.25 -4.73 6.25
CA GLY A 148 9.82 -5.54 5.16
C GLY A 148 9.82 -4.80 3.82
N ALA A 149 8.80 -4.01 3.54
CA ALA A 149 8.72 -3.22 2.32
C ALA A 149 9.83 -2.15 2.23
N LEU A 150 10.17 -1.52 3.34
CA LEU A 150 11.25 -0.52 3.39
C LEU A 150 12.61 -1.17 3.13
N VAL A 151 12.86 -2.32 3.78
CA VAL A 151 14.09 -3.09 3.58
C VAL A 151 14.18 -3.58 2.13
N GLY A 152 13.08 -4.14 1.59
CA GLY A 152 13.01 -4.59 0.22
C GLY A 152 13.30 -3.47 -0.78
N SER A 153 12.66 -2.32 -0.61
CA SER A 153 12.91 -1.15 -1.47
C SER A 153 14.36 -0.69 -1.43
N ALA A 154 14.96 -0.65 -0.25
CA ALA A 154 16.38 -0.27 -0.11
C ALA A 154 17.31 -1.27 -0.79
N LEU A 155 17.05 -2.58 -0.66
CA LEU A 155 17.80 -3.64 -1.35
C LEU A 155 17.60 -3.57 -2.87
N GLY A 156 16.36 -3.42 -3.33
CA GLY A 156 16.02 -3.37 -4.74
C GLY A 156 16.53 -2.13 -5.46
N LEU A 157 16.49 -0.98 -4.82
CA LEU A 157 17.01 0.26 -5.40
C LEU A 157 18.51 0.40 -5.24
N GLY A 158 19.06 0.05 -4.06
CA GLY A 158 20.48 0.21 -3.75
C GLY A 158 21.33 -0.97 -4.19
N LEU A 159 21.09 -2.15 -3.59
CA LEU A 159 21.93 -3.32 -3.84
C LEU A 159 21.82 -3.86 -5.26
N ALA A 160 20.62 -3.86 -5.84
CA ALA A 160 20.44 -4.29 -7.22
C ALA A 160 21.21 -3.41 -8.22
N GLY A 161 21.41 -2.12 -7.92
CA GLY A 161 22.25 -1.25 -8.71
C GLY A 161 23.70 -1.75 -8.78
N VAL A 162 24.28 -2.19 -7.67
CA VAL A 162 25.64 -2.79 -7.61
C VAL A 162 25.68 -4.07 -8.45
N PHE A 163 24.66 -4.93 -8.35
CA PHE A 163 24.57 -6.15 -9.15
C PHE A 163 24.46 -5.85 -10.64
N VAL A 164 23.70 -4.83 -11.03
CA VAL A 164 23.56 -4.41 -12.44
C VAL A 164 24.88 -3.84 -12.98
N ASP A 165 25.58 -3.00 -12.21
CA ASP A 165 26.86 -2.43 -12.63
C ASP A 165 27.95 -3.50 -12.78
N THR A 166 27.94 -4.58 -11.97
CA THR A 166 28.98 -5.60 -11.98
C THR A 166 28.69 -6.78 -12.91
N TRP A 167 27.45 -7.23 -13.01
CA TRP A 167 27.06 -8.45 -13.74
C TRP A 167 25.96 -8.23 -14.77
N GLY A 168 25.58 -6.97 -15.01
CA GLY A 168 24.58 -6.59 -15.99
C GLY A 168 23.13 -6.78 -15.50
N PHE A 169 22.16 -6.35 -16.30
CA PHE A 169 20.76 -6.25 -15.93
C PHE A 169 20.11 -7.57 -15.43
N ARG A 170 20.60 -8.72 -15.92
CA ARG A 170 20.10 -10.03 -15.50
C ARG A 170 20.34 -10.31 -14.03
N ALA A 171 21.40 -9.74 -13.45
CA ALA A 171 21.74 -9.89 -12.06
C ALA A 171 20.70 -9.28 -11.13
N ALA A 172 19.95 -8.28 -11.58
CA ALA A 172 18.83 -7.70 -10.86
C ALA A 172 17.72 -8.73 -10.54
N PHE A 173 17.63 -9.82 -11.31
CA PHE A 173 16.69 -10.91 -11.07
C PHE A 173 17.32 -12.07 -10.31
N TRP A 174 18.55 -12.45 -10.66
CA TRP A 174 19.26 -13.55 -10.01
C TRP A 174 19.47 -13.35 -8.52
N MET A 175 19.72 -12.13 -8.06
CA MET A 175 20.00 -11.83 -6.66
C MET A 175 18.87 -12.22 -5.72
N TRP A 176 17.64 -12.31 -6.21
CA TRP A 176 16.47 -12.65 -5.40
C TRP A 176 16.26 -14.15 -5.20
N ILE A 177 16.86 -15.00 -6.03
CA ILE A 177 16.64 -16.46 -5.97
C ILE A 177 17.07 -17.07 -4.64
N PRO A 178 18.28 -16.79 -4.10
CA PRO A 178 18.68 -17.35 -2.80
C PRO A 178 17.76 -16.92 -1.66
N LEU A 179 17.36 -15.64 -1.65
CA LEU A 179 16.44 -15.08 -0.64
C LEU A 179 15.03 -15.66 -0.80
N GLY A 180 14.56 -15.86 -2.03
CA GLY A 180 13.29 -16.49 -2.32
C GLY A 180 13.25 -17.94 -1.83
N ILE A 181 14.27 -18.73 -2.12
CA ILE A 181 14.40 -20.11 -1.60
C ILE A 181 14.41 -20.12 -0.07
N ALA A 182 15.19 -19.24 0.55
CA ALA A 182 15.22 -19.13 2.01
C ALA A 182 13.84 -18.79 2.58
N THR A 183 13.11 -17.86 1.96
CA THR A 183 11.75 -17.47 2.38
C THR A 183 10.77 -18.63 2.24
N VAL A 184 10.82 -19.41 1.16
CA VAL A 184 10.00 -20.62 0.99
C VAL A 184 10.26 -21.61 2.12
N ILE A 185 11.54 -21.90 2.43
CA ILE A 185 11.91 -22.83 3.49
C ILE A 185 11.40 -22.33 4.85
N VAL A 186 11.51 -21.05 5.14
CA VAL A 186 11.04 -20.43 6.37
C VAL A 186 9.50 -20.53 6.48
N LEU A 187 8.78 -20.22 5.40
CA LEU A 187 7.31 -20.32 5.38
C LEU A 187 6.81 -21.76 5.57
N LEU A 188 7.48 -22.75 4.97
CA LEU A 188 7.15 -24.16 5.15
C LEU A 188 7.35 -24.64 6.60
N ARG A 189 8.27 -24.00 7.34
CA ARG A 189 8.51 -24.29 8.77
C ARG A 189 7.66 -23.46 9.71
N THR A 190 6.92 -22.47 9.18
CA THR A 190 6.06 -21.62 9.98
C THR A 190 4.76 -22.37 10.34
N PRO A 191 4.43 -22.47 11.63
CA PRO A 191 3.22 -23.21 12.05
C PRO A 191 1.96 -22.50 11.57
N GLU A 192 0.94 -23.24 11.14
CA GLU A 192 -0.37 -22.68 10.78
C GLU A 192 -1.21 -22.52 12.04
N PRO A 193 -1.63 -21.31 12.44
CA PRO A 193 -2.55 -21.12 13.56
C PRO A 193 -3.96 -21.55 13.18
N ALA A 194 -4.75 -21.96 14.17
CA ALA A 194 -6.19 -22.13 13.96
C ALA A 194 -6.82 -20.78 13.57
N ARG A 195 -7.78 -20.81 12.66
CA ARG A 195 -8.49 -19.59 12.25
C ARG A 195 -9.27 -19.02 13.41
N GLY A 196 -9.17 -17.69 13.63
CA GLY A 196 -9.80 -17.01 14.75
C GLY A 196 -9.17 -17.38 16.11
N HIS A 197 -7.96 -17.97 16.14
CA HIS A 197 -7.32 -18.42 17.38
C HIS A 197 -7.18 -17.33 18.44
N GLN A 198 -6.95 -16.10 18.01
CA GLN A 198 -6.82 -14.95 18.90
C GLN A 198 -8.11 -14.13 19.01
N ASP A 199 -9.18 -14.51 18.30
CA ASP A 199 -10.46 -13.81 18.36
C ASP A 199 -11.37 -14.39 19.45
N ALA A 200 -11.08 -15.60 19.94
CA ALA A 200 -11.79 -16.21 21.07
C ALA A 200 -11.66 -15.41 22.38
N ASP A 201 -10.59 -14.64 22.54
CA ASP A 201 -10.39 -13.75 23.68
C ASP A 201 -11.19 -12.44 23.60
N PHE A 202 -11.80 -12.12 22.44
CA PHE A 202 -12.63 -10.92 22.26
C PHE A 202 -13.91 -10.92 23.12
N HIS A 203 -14.47 -12.10 23.43
CA HIS A 203 -15.70 -12.21 24.21
C HIS A 203 -15.51 -11.94 25.71
N HIS A 204 -14.28 -11.70 26.16
CA HIS A 204 -13.98 -11.43 27.57
C HIS A 204 -13.36 -10.06 27.86
N GLU A 205 -12.95 -9.31 26.85
CA GLU A 205 -12.55 -7.92 26.99
C GLU A 205 -13.50 -7.05 26.13
N GLU A 206 -14.59 -6.60 26.73
CA GLU A 206 -15.28 -5.38 26.31
C GLU A 206 -14.29 -4.24 26.35
N ALA A 207 -13.57 -4.07 25.29
CA ALA A 207 -12.85 -2.84 25.05
C ALA A 207 -12.88 -2.62 23.55
N SER A 208 -13.68 -1.69 23.13
CA SER A 208 -13.49 -0.87 21.96
C SER A 208 -12.02 -0.43 21.87
N VAL A 209 -11.11 -1.35 21.53
CA VAL A 209 -9.77 -0.99 21.12
C VAL A 209 -9.90 -0.51 19.69
N ASP A 210 -10.16 0.78 19.59
CA ASP A 210 -10.02 1.54 18.37
C ASP A 210 -8.61 1.31 17.84
N LEU A 211 -8.48 0.51 16.79
CA LEU A 211 -7.21 0.18 16.13
C LEU A 211 -6.47 1.42 15.58
N MET A 212 -7.09 2.59 15.66
CA MET A 212 -6.56 3.88 15.21
C MET A 212 -6.52 4.95 16.32
N GLY A 213 -6.85 4.61 17.57
CA GLY A 213 -6.65 5.51 18.73
C GLY A 213 -7.61 6.69 18.85
N VAL A 214 -8.65 6.76 18.03
CA VAL A 214 -9.64 7.84 18.11
C VAL A 214 -11.04 7.28 17.81
N ASP A 215 -11.83 7.08 18.87
CA ASP A 215 -13.23 6.69 18.77
C ASP A 215 -14.03 7.78 18.02
N ALA A 216 -14.70 7.39 16.94
CA ALA A 216 -15.52 8.30 16.12
C ALA A 216 -16.60 9.01 16.99
N ALA A 217 -17.13 8.33 18.01
CA ALA A 217 -18.09 8.90 18.96
C ALA A 217 -17.43 9.92 19.90
N SER A 218 -16.19 9.68 20.35
CA SER A 218 -15.43 10.63 21.17
C SER A 218 -14.97 11.85 20.37
N LEU A 219 -14.72 11.69 19.09
CA LEU A 219 -14.43 12.78 18.16
C LEU A 219 -15.68 13.62 17.91
N ALA A 220 -16.83 13.00 17.70
CA ALA A 220 -18.09 13.69 17.46
C ALA A 220 -18.46 14.63 18.61
N GLY A 221 -18.16 14.24 19.86
CA GLY A 221 -18.39 15.08 21.03
C GLY A 221 -17.43 16.28 21.17
N LYS A 222 -16.30 16.27 20.47
CA LYS A 222 -15.26 17.33 20.49
C LYS A 222 -15.26 18.21 19.25
N LEU A 223 -15.85 17.74 18.17
CA LEU A 223 -15.94 18.46 16.91
C LEU A 223 -17.34 19.02 16.75
N ASP A 224 -17.45 20.26 16.32
CA ASP A 224 -18.72 20.89 15.97
C ASP A 224 -19.21 20.32 14.63
N LEU A 225 -19.85 19.15 14.70
CA LEU A 225 -20.37 18.45 13.53
C LEU A 225 -21.79 18.91 13.22
N PRO A 226 -22.15 19.07 11.95
CA PRO A 226 -23.53 19.34 11.55
C PRO A 226 -24.43 18.15 11.93
N PRO A 227 -25.75 18.39 12.10
CA PRO A 227 -26.67 17.28 12.31
C PRO A 227 -26.61 16.28 11.17
N PRO A 228 -26.78 14.96 11.43
CA PRO A 228 -26.71 13.95 10.40
C PRO A 228 -27.79 14.20 9.34
N THR A 229 -27.39 14.25 8.07
CA THR A 229 -28.28 14.54 6.93
C THR A 229 -29.12 13.35 6.51
N ARG A 230 -28.83 12.16 7.06
CA ARG A 230 -29.51 10.89 6.78
C ARG A 230 -29.53 10.01 8.03
N VAL A 231 -30.51 9.11 8.08
CA VAL A 231 -30.63 8.09 9.13
C VAL A 231 -30.38 6.74 8.48
N GLY A 232 -29.59 5.89 9.12
CA GLY A 232 -29.36 4.54 8.66
C GLY A 232 -30.63 3.69 8.80
N THR A 233 -31.00 3.04 7.72
CA THR A 233 -32.17 2.14 7.68
C THR A 233 -31.76 0.70 7.38
N LEU A 234 -30.46 0.48 7.12
CA LEU A 234 -29.92 -0.81 6.74
C LEU A 234 -29.72 -1.72 7.94
N ASP A 235 -30.14 -2.96 7.81
CA ASP A 235 -29.71 -4.03 8.70
C ASP A 235 -28.41 -4.64 8.12
N TYR A 236 -27.28 -4.35 8.77
CA TYR A 236 -25.97 -4.72 8.25
C TYR A 236 -25.65 -6.21 8.34
N GLU A 237 -26.37 -6.95 9.20
CA GLU A 237 -26.18 -8.40 9.36
C GLU A 237 -26.84 -9.17 8.23
N SER A 238 -28.04 -8.77 7.82
CA SER A 238 -28.84 -9.42 6.80
C SER A 238 -28.76 -8.79 5.42
N CYS A 239 -28.06 -7.65 5.27
CA CYS A 239 -28.02 -6.88 4.02
C CYS A 239 -27.38 -7.65 2.86
N THR A 240 -28.02 -7.56 1.71
CA THR A 240 -27.50 -8.09 0.45
C THR A 240 -26.25 -7.32 -0.01
N TRP A 241 -25.46 -7.92 -0.88
CA TRP A 241 -24.33 -7.25 -1.52
C TRP A 241 -24.72 -5.94 -2.21
N ARG A 242 -25.86 -5.96 -2.88
CA ARG A 242 -26.36 -4.79 -3.62
C ARG A 242 -26.71 -3.62 -2.70
N GLU A 243 -27.32 -3.90 -1.56
CA GLU A 243 -27.65 -2.89 -0.56
C GLU A 243 -26.39 -2.32 0.09
N ALA A 244 -25.46 -3.20 0.50
CA ALA A 244 -24.19 -2.79 1.10
C ALA A 244 -23.37 -1.89 0.18
N TYR A 245 -23.18 -2.28 -1.08
CA TYR A 245 -22.48 -1.44 -2.06
C TYR A 245 -23.28 -0.19 -2.41
N GLY A 246 -24.62 -0.27 -2.46
CA GLY A 246 -25.47 0.89 -2.65
C GLY A 246 -25.27 1.96 -1.57
N GLU A 247 -25.10 1.55 -0.30
CA GLU A 247 -24.79 2.47 0.79
C GLU A 247 -23.38 3.05 0.67
N ILE A 248 -22.38 2.22 0.35
CA ILE A 248 -21.00 2.67 0.12
C ILE A 248 -20.93 3.69 -1.04
N PHE A 249 -21.67 3.47 -2.13
CA PHE A 249 -21.70 4.40 -3.27
C PHE A 249 -22.32 5.77 -2.95
N ARG A 250 -23.13 5.87 -1.90
CA ARG A 250 -23.75 7.14 -1.45
C ARG A 250 -22.76 8.03 -0.69
N ILE A 251 -21.64 7.50 -0.18
CA ILE A 251 -20.66 8.26 0.60
C ILE A 251 -19.80 9.11 -0.36
N ARG A 252 -20.19 10.37 -0.55
CA ARG A 252 -19.51 11.26 -1.50
C ARG A 252 -18.08 11.59 -1.11
N SER A 253 -17.84 11.84 0.19
CA SER A 253 -16.47 12.13 0.69
C SER A 253 -15.52 10.96 0.47
N MET A 254 -16.01 9.72 0.57
CA MET A 254 -15.22 8.53 0.26
C MET A 254 -14.76 8.53 -1.21
N TRP A 255 -15.67 8.82 -2.16
CA TRP A 255 -15.32 8.80 -3.58
C TRP A 255 -14.35 9.90 -3.97
N PHE A 256 -14.55 11.14 -3.51
CA PHE A 256 -13.55 12.20 -3.72
C PHE A 256 -12.20 11.83 -3.08
N GLY A 257 -12.19 11.22 -1.90
CA GLY A 257 -10.99 10.74 -1.25
C GLY A 257 -10.31 9.62 -2.04
N VAL A 258 -11.05 8.57 -2.44
CA VAL A 258 -10.51 7.41 -3.18
C VAL A 258 -9.96 7.84 -4.54
N VAL A 259 -10.72 8.62 -5.32
CA VAL A 259 -10.27 9.09 -6.63
C VAL A 259 -9.08 10.03 -6.49
N GLY A 260 -9.13 10.97 -5.55
CA GLY A 260 -8.04 11.90 -5.31
C GLY A 260 -6.74 11.19 -4.91
N ILE A 261 -6.78 10.23 -3.99
CA ILE A 261 -5.59 9.47 -3.61
C ILE A 261 -5.09 8.54 -4.73
N THR A 262 -6.01 8.00 -5.55
CA THR A 262 -5.62 7.19 -6.71
C THR A 262 -4.83 8.01 -7.72
N VAL A 263 -5.34 9.18 -8.08
CA VAL A 263 -4.68 10.12 -8.98
C VAL A 263 -3.34 10.59 -8.40
N SER A 264 -3.31 10.90 -7.09
CA SER A 264 -2.07 11.25 -6.39
C SER A 264 -1.07 10.10 -6.37
N SER A 265 -1.50 8.86 -6.10
CA SER A 265 -0.61 7.69 -6.04
C SER A 265 0.03 7.34 -7.38
N ALA A 266 -0.50 7.84 -8.49
CA ALA A 266 0.08 7.66 -9.81
C ALA A 266 1.51 8.25 -9.89
N LEU A 267 1.75 9.43 -9.29
CA LEU A 267 3.10 10.00 -9.26
C LEU A 267 4.06 9.12 -8.43
N LEU A 268 3.61 8.61 -7.28
CA LEU A 268 4.43 7.70 -6.46
C LEU A 268 4.78 6.41 -7.22
N SER A 269 3.82 5.83 -7.92
CA SER A 269 4.04 4.65 -8.76
C SER A 269 5.00 4.93 -9.92
N GLY A 270 4.81 6.07 -10.59
CA GLY A 270 5.68 6.51 -11.67
C GLY A 270 7.12 6.72 -11.22
N LEU A 271 7.33 7.43 -10.11
CA LEU A 271 8.65 7.67 -9.52
C LEU A 271 9.29 6.40 -8.96
N GLY A 272 8.49 5.50 -8.40
CA GLY A 272 8.96 4.21 -7.92
C GLY A 272 9.63 3.38 -9.01
N PHE A 273 9.24 3.58 -10.27
CA PHE A 273 9.85 2.91 -11.42
C PHE A 273 10.84 3.82 -12.18
N TRP A 274 10.44 5.02 -12.58
CA TRP A 274 11.25 5.90 -13.42
C TRP A 274 12.27 6.75 -12.64
N GLY A 275 12.26 6.71 -11.30
CA GLY A 275 13.18 7.49 -10.48
C GLY A 275 14.65 7.10 -10.66
N VAL A 276 14.96 5.80 -10.75
CA VAL A 276 16.34 5.33 -11.01
C VAL A 276 16.78 5.65 -12.44
N PRO A 277 16.01 5.31 -13.49
CA PRO A 277 16.31 5.76 -14.86
C PRO A 277 16.52 7.27 -14.97
N PHE A 278 15.76 8.09 -14.23
CA PHE A 278 15.96 9.55 -14.22
C PHE A 278 17.38 9.92 -13.77
N PHE A 279 17.86 9.38 -12.65
CA PHE A 279 19.22 9.66 -12.17
C PHE A 279 20.30 9.14 -13.14
N LYS A 280 20.08 8.01 -13.80
CA LYS A 280 21.01 7.43 -14.77
C LYS A 280 21.07 8.26 -16.05
N GLU A 281 19.93 8.61 -16.62
CA GLU A 281 19.85 9.29 -17.92
C GLU A 281 20.16 10.80 -17.82
N VAL A 282 19.61 11.49 -16.81
CA VAL A 282 19.72 12.96 -16.69
C VAL A 282 21.01 13.38 -16.00
N HIS A 283 21.43 12.62 -14.98
CA HIS A 283 22.65 12.92 -14.21
C HIS A 283 23.83 12.02 -14.56
N HIS A 284 23.69 11.13 -15.55
CA HIS A 284 24.74 10.24 -16.05
C HIS A 284 25.40 9.38 -14.96
N LEU A 285 24.60 8.89 -14.02
CA LEU A 285 25.09 8.10 -12.88
C LEU A 285 25.13 6.60 -13.21
N SER A 286 26.01 5.86 -12.54
CA SER A 286 25.97 4.39 -12.52
C SER A 286 24.69 3.89 -11.84
N ALA A 287 24.31 2.64 -12.07
CA ALA A 287 23.12 2.05 -11.48
C ALA A 287 23.20 2.06 -9.95
N SER A 288 24.38 1.78 -9.38
CA SER A 288 24.62 1.81 -7.92
C SER A 288 24.46 3.20 -7.34
N ALA A 289 25.03 4.23 -7.98
CA ALA A 289 24.89 5.62 -7.54
C ALA A 289 23.45 6.11 -7.64
N ALA A 290 22.78 5.86 -8.76
CA ALA A 290 21.37 6.21 -8.96
C ALA A 290 20.45 5.53 -7.92
N GLY A 291 20.71 4.26 -7.60
CA GLY A 291 20.01 3.54 -6.55
C GLY A 291 20.23 4.16 -5.16
N GLY A 292 21.48 4.54 -4.84
CA GLY A 292 21.80 5.24 -3.60
C GLY A 292 21.01 6.55 -3.44
N TYR A 293 20.88 7.33 -4.50
CA TYR A 293 20.09 8.56 -4.49
C TYR A 293 18.58 8.32 -4.43
N ALA A 294 18.09 7.25 -5.05
CA ALA A 294 16.70 6.84 -4.90
C ALA A 294 16.36 6.43 -3.45
N VAL A 295 17.32 5.89 -2.71
CA VAL A 295 17.16 5.63 -1.25
C VAL A 295 17.02 6.93 -0.47
N VAL A 296 17.70 8.02 -0.84
CA VAL A 296 17.52 9.35 -0.20
C VAL A 296 16.08 9.84 -0.34
N PHE A 297 15.48 9.69 -1.53
CA PHE A 297 14.05 9.93 -1.72
C PHE A 297 13.20 9.07 -0.78
N GLY A 298 13.52 7.77 -0.66
CA GLY A 298 12.85 6.83 0.23
C GLY A 298 12.92 7.22 1.71
N LEU A 299 14.01 7.83 2.17
CA LEU A 299 14.14 8.37 3.54
C LEU A 299 13.16 9.53 3.77
N GLY A 300 13.09 10.48 2.84
CA GLY A 300 12.09 11.55 2.88
C GLY A 300 10.66 10.99 2.94
N ALA A 301 10.39 10.00 2.08
CA ALA A 301 9.09 9.34 2.01
C ALA A 301 8.72 8.62 3.33
N ALA A 302 9.64 7.90 3.94
CA ALA A 302 9.42 7.21 5.22
C ALA A 302 9.06 8.20 6.36
N VAL A 303 9.80 9.31 6.45
CA VAL A 303 9.50 10.37 7.43
C VAL A 303 8.14 11.01 7.13
N GLY A 304 7.80 11.22 5.86
CA GLY A 304 6.53 11.79 5.42
C GLY A 304 5.33 10.96 5.87
N VAL A 305 5.34 9.64 5.62
CA VAL A 305 4.24 8.73 6.04
C VAL A 305 3.99 8.80 7.54
N VAL A 306 5.07 8.73 8.35
CA VAL A 306 4.95 8.78 9.82
C VAL A 306 4.44 10.15 10.28
N SER A 307 5.00 11.21 9.74
CA SER A 307 4.65 12.59 10.15
C SER A 307 3.22 12.97 9.78
N GLY A 308 2.70 12.44 8.67
CA GLY A 308 1.38 12.80 8.15
C GLY A 308 0.24 12.51 9.12
N GLY A 309 0.25 11.34 9.75
CA GLY A 309 -0.72 10.99 10.79
C GLY A 309 -0.66 11.96 11.98
N PHE A 310 0.54 12.20 12.50
CA PHE A 310 0.73 13.14 13.65
C PHE A 310 0.27 14.55 13.34
N VAL A 311 0.56 15.07 12.14
CA VAL A 311 0.13 16.42 11.72
C VAL A 311 -1.39 16.50 11.63
N ALA A 312 -2.01 15.52 10.95
CA ALA A 312 -3.46 15.50 10.78
C ALA A 312 -4.19 15.37 12.12
N ASP A 313 -3.75 14.47 13.01
CA ASP A 313 -4.35 14.27 14.32
C ASP A 313 -4.18 15.47 15.25
N ARG A 314 -3.03 16.16 15.16
CA ARG A 314 -2.82 17.41 15.91
C ARG A 314 -3.77 18.51 15.46
N LEU A 315 -4.02 18.65 14.17
CA LEU A 315 -4.97 19.63 13.62
C LEU A 315 -6.41 19.26 13.97
N LEU A 316 -6.75 17.97 13.92
CA LEU A 316 -8.06 17.45 14.32
C LEU A 316 -8.35 17.74 15.79
N ARG A 317 -7.38 17.51 16.68
CA ARG A 317 -7.48 17.87 18.12
C ARG A 317 -7.63 19.37 18.39
N ARG A 318 -7.27 20.21 17.42
CA ARG A 318 -7.52 21.67 17.46
C ARG A 318 -8.91 22.06 16.95
N GLY A 319 -9.79 21.11 16.65
CA GLY A 319 -11.15 21.33 16.17
C GLY A 319 -11.27 21.51 14.65
N ILE A 320 -10.21 21.26 13.87
CA ILE A 320 -10.27 21.37 12.41
C ILE A 320 -10.82 20.05 11.83
N VAL A 321 -12.13 19.97 11.60
CA VAL A 321 -12.82 18.76 11.13
C VAL A 321 -12.19 18.22 9.84
N ASN A 322 -11.87 19.08 8.88
CA ASN A 322 -11.31 18.74 7.58
C ASN A 322 -9.77 18.60 7.59
N ALA A 323 -9.13 18.45 8.76
CA ALA A 323 -7.66 18.42 8.88
C ALA A 323 -6.99 17.42 7.96
N ARG A 324 -7.55 16.20 7.86
CA ARG A 324 -7.00 15.12 7.00
C ARG A 324 -6.99 15.50 5.53
N ILE A 325 -8.03 16.16 5.07
CA ILE A 325 -8.16 16.66 3.69
C ILE A 325 -7.19 17.81 3.46
N TYR A 326 -7.12 18.78 4.38
CA TYR A 326 -6.22 19.94 4.22
C TYR A 326 -4.75 19.54 4.20
N VAL A 327 -4.35 18.56 5.02
CA VAL A 327 -2.99 18.01 4.97
C VAL A 327 -2.71 17.37 3.61
N ALA A 328 -3.65 16.59 3.08
CA ALA A 328 -3.47 15.94 1.79
C ALA A 328 -3.37 16.94 0.63
N VAL A 329 -4.24 17.96 0.61
CA VAL A 329 -4.24 19.00 -0.41
C VAL A 329 -2.96 19.84 -0.35
N ALA A 330 -2.60 20.35 0.84
CA ALA A 330 -1.40 21.15 1.00
C ALA A 330 -0.15 20.37 0.59
N SER A 331 -0.04 19.12 1.00
CA SER A 331 1.08 18.24 0.64
C SER A 331 1.19 18.03 -0.87
N SER A 332 0.06 17.81 -1.55
CA SER A 332 0.07 17.54 -2.99
C SER A 332 0.50 18.79 -3.79
N ILE A 333 0.09 19.96 -3.36
CA ILE A 333 0.51 21.23 -3.99
C ILE A 333 2.01 21.46 -3.73
N ILE A 334 2.47 21.33 -2.47
CA ILE A 334 3.88 21.54 -2.13
C ILE A 334 4.77 20.51 -2.85
N ALA A 335 4.41 19.24 -2.86
CA ALA A 335 5.18 18.23 -3.58
C ALA A 335 5.29 18.55 -5.08
N THR A 336 4.19 19.02 -5.70
CA THR A 336 4.21 19.44 -7.11
C THR A 336 5.18 20.61 -7.32
N ILE A 337 5.13 21.64 -6.47
CA ILE A 337 6.02 22.81 -6.54
C ILE A 337 7.49 22.39 -6.35
N VAL A 338 7.76 21.38 -5.51
CA VAL A 338 9.12 20.89 -5.24
C VAL A 338 9.63 20.00 -6.37
N PHE A 339 8.80 19.09 -6.92
CA PHE A 339 9.26 18.14 -7.94
C PHE A 339 9.44 18.75 -9.32
N VAL A 340 8.63 19.74 -9.71
CA VAL A 340 8.79 20.37 -11.04
C VAL A 340 10.21 20.94 -11.24
N PRO A 341 10.76 21.78 -10.35
CA PRO A 341 12.15 22.23 -10.49
C PRO A 341 13.18 21.11 -10.26
N ALA A 342 12.86 20.10 -9.44
CA ALA A 342 13.74 18.96 -9.25
C ALA A 342 13.98 18.18 -10.55
N PHE A 343 12.92 17.98 -11.35
CA PHE A 343 13.02 17.35 -12.66
C PHE A 343 13.61 18.27 -13.73
N ALA A 344 13.37 19.57 -13.64
CA ALA A 344 13.94 20.54 -14.59
C ALA A 344 15.44 20.77 -14.40
N SER A 345 16.00 20.41 -13.24
CA SER A 345 17.40 20.66 -12.91
C SER A 345 18.33 19.57 -13.46
N SER A 346 19.44 19.99 -14.06
CA SER A 346 20.58 19.13 -14.39
C SER A 346 21.63 19.05 -13.26
N SER A 347 21.48 19.85 -12.20
CA SER A 347 22.41 19.89 -11.07
C SER A 347 21.98 18.89 -9.98
N LEU A 348 22.82 17.90 -9.69
CA LEU A 348 22.58 16.93 -8.63
C LEU A 348 22.46 17.58 -7.23
N ALA A 349 23.24 18.64 -6.98
CA ALA A 349 23.20 19.41 -5.74
C ALA A 349 21.85 20.08 -5.49
N VAL A 350 21.09 20.40 -6.55
CA VAL A 350 19.72 20.94 -6.48
C VAL A 350 18.70 19.82 -6.41
N THR A 351 18.85 18.80 -7.25
CA THR A 351 17.90 17.69 -7.36
C THR A 351 17.78 16.90 -6.07
N LEU A 352 18.89 16.57 -5.39
CA LEU A 352 18.85 15.72 -4.20
C LEU A 352 18.06 16.29 -3.01
N PRO A 353 18.31 17.56 -2.57
CA PRO A 353 17.50 18.16 -1.51
C PRO A 353 16.02 18.24 -1.88
N LEU A 354 15.72 18.55 -3.15
CA LEU A 354 14.35 18.62 -3.63
C LEU A 354 13.68 17.22 -3.66
N PHE A 355 14.42 16.16 -3.99
CA PHE A 355 13.90 14.79 -3.91
C PHE A 355 13.63 14.34 -2.48
N LEU A 356 14.47 14.71 -1.52
CA LEU A 356 14.26 14.42 -0.10
C LEU A 356 12.99 15.11 0.41
N VAL A 357 12.86 16.40 0.15
CA VAL A 357 11.69 17.22 0.54
C VAL A 357 10.44 16.77 -0.24
N GLY A 358 10.59 16.55 -1.54
CA GLY A 358 9.52 16.05 -2.40
C GLY A 358 8.99 14.68 -1.94
N GLY A 359 9.89 13.76 -1.59
CA GLY A 359 9.53 12.45 -1.04
C GLY A 359 8.73 12.57 0.27
N PHE A 360 9.14 13.47 1.17
CA PHE A 360 8.40 13.76 2.39
C PHE A 360 6.96 14.22 2.09
N PHE A 361 6.77 15.23 1.26
CA PHE A 361 5.43 15.74 0.93
C PHE A 361 4.62 14.79 0.04
N LEU A 362 5.26 13.95 -0.78
CA LEU A 362 4.57 12.96 -1.61
C LEU A 362 3.87 11.90 -0.76
N THR A 363 4.45 11.53 0.38
CA THR A 363 3.92 10.45 1.22
C THR A 363 3.21 10.94 2.48
N LEU A 364 3.37 12.20 2.85
CA LEU A 364 2.71 12.81 4.01
C LEU A 364 1.18 12.58 4.03
N PRO A 365 0.44 12.63 2.90
CA PRO A 365 -1.01 12.45 2.92
C PRO A 365 -1.47 11.00 3.01
N VAL A 366 -0.58 10.00 2.94
CA VAL A 366 -0.97 8.58 2.87
C VAL A 366 -1.77 8.16 4.10
N ALA A 367 -1.23 8.36 5.31
CA ALA A 367 -1.91 7.99 6.54
C ALA A 367 -3.20 8.82 6.79
N PRO A 368 -3.21 10.16 6.64
CA PRO A 368 -4.44 10.95 6.73
C PRO A 368 -5.54 10.53 5.76
N ALA A 369 -5.18 10.21 4.51
CA ALA A 369 -6.15 9.79 3.50
C ALA A 369 -6.74 8.40 3.80
N ASP A 370 -5.92 7.46 4.24
CA ASP A 370 -6.41 6.14 4.65
C ASP A 370 -7.33 6.24 5.88
N ALA A 371 -7.01 7.11 6.84
CA ALA A 371 -7.86 7.39 7.98
C ALA A 371 -9.20 8.04 7.58
N LEU A 372 -9.17 9.07 6.71
CA LEU A 372 -10.39 9.70 6.16
C LEU A 372 -11.35 8.66 5.58
N LEU A 373 -10.81 7.73 4.77
CA LEU A 373 -11.62 6.71 4.12
C LEU A 373 -12.21 5.68 5.11
N THR A 374 -11.59 5.52 6.25
CA THR A 374 -12.08 4.64 7.32
C THR A 374 -13.15 5.33 8.17
N ASP A 375 -13.00 6.62 8.44
CA ASP A 375 -13.92 7.40 9.27
C ASP A 375 -15.33 7.53 8.70
N VAL A 376 -15.44 7.63 7.37
CA VAL A 376 -16.73 7.87 6.69
C VAL A 376 -17.50 6.59 6.39
N VAL A 377 -16.99 5.43 6.81
CA VAL A 377 -17.62 4.12 6.59
C VAL A 377 -17.97 3.47 7.93
N VAL A 378 -19.23 3.09 8.10
CA VAL A 378 -19.69 2.35 9.28
C VAL A 378 -18.95 1.03 9.43
N ALA A 379 -18.69 0.61 10.68
CA ALA A 379 -17.86 -0.54 10.99
C ALA A 379 -18.19 -1.84 10.20
N PRO A 380 -19.47 -2.25 10.06
CA PRO A 380 -19.83 -3.47 9.33
C PRO A 380 -19.51 -3.44 7.82
N LEU A 381 -19.38 -2.25 7.23
CA LEU A 381 -19.09 -2.06 5.79
C LEU A 381 -17.62 -1.78 5.48
N ARG A 382 -16.76 -1.57 6.50
CA ARG A 382 -15.35 -1.19 6.31
C ARG A 382 -14.57 -2.17 5.44
N GLY A 383 -14.77 -3.48 5.62
CA GLY A 383 -14.11 -4.50 4.81
C GLY A 383 -14.48 -4.43 3.32
N ARG A 384 -15.77 -4.28 3.03
CA ARG A 384 -16.28 -4.15 1.64
C ARG A 384 -15.80 -2.85 0.98
N ALA A 385 -15.81 -1.75 1.73
CA ALA A 385 -15.30 -0.46 1.25
C ALA A 385 -13.78 -0.49 1.02
N ALA A 386 -13.02 -1.16 1.89
CA ALA A 386 -11.57 -1.33 1.72
C ALA A 386 -11.21 -2.14 0.47
N ALA A 387 -11.95 -3.20 0.17
CA ALA A 387 -11.77 -3.98 -1.06
C ALA A 387 -12.00 -3.12 -2.32
N LEU A 388 -13.11 -2.38 -2.35
CA LEU A 388 -13.44 -1.48 -3.46
C LEU A 388 -12.38 -0.38 -3.63
N ARG A 389 -11.96 0.23 -2.53
CA ARG A 389 -10.88 1.23 -2.49
C ARG A 389 -9.57 0.68 -3.08
N SER A 390 -9.20 -0.54 -2.72
CA SER A 390 -7.98 -1.18 -3.21
C SER A 390 -7.99 -1.36 -4.73
N ILE A 391 -9.12 -1.78 -5.29
CA ILE A 391 -9.30 -1.91 -6.74
C ILE A 391 -9.13 -0.56 -7.43
N VAL A 392 -9.79 0.49 -6.95
CA VAL A 392 -9.70 1.83 -7.56
C VAL A 392 -8.27 2.38 -7.43
N ARG A 393 -7.64 2.23 -6.27
CA ARG A 393 -6.26 2.70 -6.01
C ARG A 393 -5.23 2.05 -6.94
N SER A 394 -5.44 0.80 -7.33
CA SER A 394 -4.52 0.09 -8.22
C SER A 394 -4.47 0.69 -9.64
N VAL A 395 -5.47 1.49 -10.04
CA VAL A 395 -5.45 2.24 -11.31
C VAL A 395 -4.26 3.22 -11.36
N GLY A 396 -3.81 3.74 -10.22
CA GLY A 396 -2.58 4.55 -10.15
C GLY A 396 -1.32 3.83 -10.65
N GLY A 397 -1.31 2.49 -10.64
CA GLY A 397 -0.24 1.66 -11.19
C GLY A 397 -0.07 1.73 -12.72
N ILE A 398 -0.95 2.43 -13.43
CA ILE A 398 -0.81 2.70 -14.89
C ILE A 398 0.26 3.78 -15.16
N ALA A 399 0.64 4.56 -14.17
CA ALA A 399 1.54 5.70 -14.35
C ALA A 399 2.89 5.36 -15.01
N PRO A 400 3.59 4.26 -14.67
CA PRO A 400 4.84 3.93 -15.37
C PRO A 400 4.67 3.77 -16.89
N LEU A 401 3.55 3.20 -17.34
CA LEU A 401 3.21 3.07 -18.76
C LEU A 401 3.01 4.44 -19.43
N VAL A 402 2.25 5.33 -18.77
CA VAL A 402 1.97 6.68 -19.29
C VAL A 402 3.25 7.50 -19.38
N ILE A 403 4.08 7.46 -18.33
CA ILE A 403 5.38 8.15 -18.33
C ILE A 403 6.30 7.57 -19.40
N GLY A 404 6.32 6.25 -19.61
CA GLY A 404 7.09 5.61 -20.68
C GLY A 404 6.65 6.08 -22.07
N GLY A 405 5.35 6.25 -22.30
CA GLY A 405 4.84 6.83 -23.54
C GLY A 405 5.26 8.29 -23.74
N LEU A 406 5.18 9.10 -22.69
CA LEU A 406 5.63 10.50 -22.71
C LEU A 406 7.16 10.60 -22.89
N LYS A 407 7.93 9.71 -22.27
CA LYS A 407 9.39 9.66 -22.39
C LYS A 407 9.80 9.45 -23.86
N GLY A 408 9.14 8.54 -24.57
CA GLY A 408 9.43 8.30 -25.99
C GLY A 408 9.21 9.52 -26.89
N ALA A 409 8.31 10.44 -26.51
CA ALA A 409 8.01 11.65 -27.27
C ALA A 409 8.86 12.87 -26.84
N PHE A 410 9.12 13.03 -25.54
CA PHE A 410 9.64 14.29 -24.95
C PHE A 410 10.93 14.10 -24.13
N GLY A 411 11.40 12.87 -23.95
CA GLY A 411 12.48 12.52 -23.02
C GLY A 411 12.01 12.43 -21.57
N LEU A 412 12.78 11.72 -20.73
CA LEU A 412 12.36 11.35 -19.37
C LEU A 412 12.21 12.55 -18.44
N GLN A 413 13.13 13.52 -18.53
CA GLN A 413 13.10 14.74 -17.74
C GLN A 413 11.80 15.52 -17.95
N THR A 414 11.43 15.76 -19.20
CA THR A 414 10.19 16.46 -19.57
C THR A 414 8.97 15.63 -19.22
N ALA A 415 8.99 14.33 -19.46
CA ALA A 415 7.87 13.44 -19.14
C ALA A 415 7.51 13.47 -17.64
N LEU A 416 8.51 13.40 -16.76
CA LEU A 416 8.31 13.49 -15.32
C LEU A 416 7.83 14.89 -14.89
N ALA A 417 8.41 15.96 -15.43
CA ALA A 417 8.00 17.33 -15.12
C ALA A 417 6.54 17.58 -15.52
N VAL A 418 6.13 17.15 -16.72
CA VAL A 418 4.76 17.30 -17.24
C VAL A 418 3.77 16.39 -16.49
N PHE A 419 4.20 15.22 -16.05
CA PHE A 419 3.33 14.30 -15.30
C PHE A 419 3.12 14.72 -13.85
N THR A 420 4.08 15.42 -13.24
CA THR A 420 4.04 15.79 -11.81
C THR A 420 2.79 16.56 -11.38
N PRO A 421 2.23 17.53 -12.16
CA PRO A 421 1.00 18.23 -11.78
C PRO A 421 -0.23 17.34 -11.51
N ILE A 422 -0.23 16.09 -11.98
CA ILE A 422 -1.30 15.13 -11.69
C ILE A 422 -1.45 14.93 -10.17
N TYR A 423 -0.36 15.11 -9.41
CA TYR A 423 -0.40 14.99 -7.96
C TYR A 423 -1.22 16.11 -7.31
N ALA A 424 -1.04 17.37 -7.78
CA ALA A 424 -1.88 18.48 -7.34
C ALA A 424 -3.34 18.31 -7.78
N VAL A 425 -3.59 17.76 -8.97
CA VAL A 425 -4.95 17.44 -9.44
C VAL A 425 -5.62 16.45 -8.50
N GLY A 426 -4.93 15.40 -8.07
CA GLY A 426 -5.44 14.45 -7.07
C GLY A 426 -5.78 15.13 -5.75
N GLY A 427 -4.91 16.02 -5.25
CA GLY A 427 -5.19 16.84 -4.08
C GLY A 427 -6.41 17.73 -4.25
N LEU A 428 -6.56 18.40 -5.39
CA LEU A 428 -7.72 19.23 -5.70
C LEU A 428 -9.02 18.42 -5.77
N ILE A 429 -8.98 17.19 -6.27
CA ILE A 429 -10.14 16.28 -6.22
C ILE A 429 -10.50 15.98 -4.75
N MET A 430 -9.51 15.71 -3.90
CA MET A 430 -9.75 15.49 -2.47
C MET A 430 -10.31 16.73 -1.77
N TRP A 431 -10.02 17.95 -2.23
CA TRP A 431 -10.59 19.18 -1.67
C TRP A 431 -12.12 19.18 -1.70
N PHE A 432 -12.73 18.58 -2.75
CA PHE A 432 -14.19 18.50 -2.84
C PHE A 432 -14.79 17.60 -1.75
N ALA A 433 -14.04 16.65 -1.20
CA ALA A 433 -14.47 15.86 -0.05
C ALA A 433 -14.73 16.74 1.19
N ALA A 434 -14.03 17.87 1.36
CA ALA A 434 -14.19 18.75 2.52
C ALA A 434 -15.62 19.32 2.68
N ARG A 435 -16.39 19.35 1.59
CA ARG A 435 -17.78 19.82 1.60
C ARG A 435 -18.76 18.79 2.19
N THR A 436 -18.45 17.51 2.05
CA THR A 436 -19.36 16.42 2.44
C THR A 436 -18.83 15.61 3.62
N TYR A 437 -17.54 15.67 3.90
CA TYR A 437 -16.90 14.90 4.97
C TYR A 437 -17.48 15.15 6.37
N PRO A 438 -17.77 16.40 6.83
CA PRO A 438 -18.38 16.62 8.13
C PRO A 438 -19.76 15.96 8.28
N ALA A 439 -20.57 15.99 7.20
CA ALA A 439 -21.90 15.38 7.20
C ALA A 439 -21.83 13.83 7.17
N ASP A 440 -20.90 13.27 6.38
CA ASP A 440 -20.68 11.82 6.35
C ASP A 440 -20.11 11.31 7.68
N LEU A 441 -19.25 12.09 8.36
CA LEU A 441 -18.73 11.78 9.68
C LEU A 441 -19.84 11.83 10.74
N ALA A 442 -20.71 12.84 10.71
CA ALA A 442 -21.86 12.96 11.59
C ALA A 442 -22.82 11.76 11.43
N PHE A 443 -23.04 11.31 10.18
CA PHE A 443 -23.83 10.12 9.92
C PHE A 443 -23.21 8.87 10.56
N VAL A 444 -21.90 8.63 10.39
CA VAL A 444 -21.22 7.46 10.97
C VAL A 444 -21.29 7.49 12.50
N ALA A 445 -21.10 8.67 13.11
CA ALA A 445 -21.20 8.82 14.57
C ALA A 445 -22.62 8.48 15.09
N ALA A 446 -23.65 9.00 14.44
CA ALA A 446 -25.05 8.74 14.80
C ALA A 446 -25.40 7.24 14.60
N GLU A 447 -24.95 6.65 13.49
CA GLU A 447 -25.22 5.25 13.17
C GLU A 447 -24.48 4.30 14.11
N SER A 448 -23.24 4.60 14.46
CA SER A 448 -22.50 3.85 15.49
C SER A 448 -23.22 3.87 16.84
N SER A 449 -23.74 5.04 17.25
CA SER A 449 -24.54 5.14 18.48
C SER A 449 -25.83 4.33 18.40
N ARG A 450 -26.50 4.29 17.25
CA ARG A 450 -27.69 3.46 17.02
C ARG A 450 -27.38 1.96 17.15
N LEU A 451 -26.28 1.51 16.56
CA LEU A 451 -25.87 0.11 16.62
C LEU A 451 -25.50 -0.34 18.03
N HIS A 452 -24.91 0.53 18.84
CA HIS A 452 -24.59 0.23 20.25
C HIS A 452 -25.82 0.32 21.17
N ALA A 453 -26.85 1.11 20.81
CA ALA A 453 -28.06 1.25 21.59
C ALA A 453 -29.13 0.16 21.29
N ALA A 454 -28.99 -0.59 20.19
CA ALA A 454 -29.84 -1.72 19.90
C ALA A 454 -29.57 -2.80 20.96
N PRO A 455 -30.54 -3.21 21.82
CA PRO A 455 -30.33 -4.30 22.76
C PRO A 455 -30.01 -5.57 21.95
N GLU A 456 -29.07 -6.38 22.45
CA GLU A 456 -28.86 -7.74 21.95
C GLU A 456 -30.22 -8.44 21.93
N ALA A 457 -30.84 -8.48 20.77
CA ALA A 457 -32.13 -9.11 20.58
C ALA A 457 -31.92 -10.63 20.64
N GLY A 458 -32.06 -11.18 21.84
CA GLY A 458 -32.40 -12.57 22.06
C GLY A 458 -31.31 -13.60 21.77
N THR A 459 -30.52 -13.93 22.79
CA THR A 459 -29.98 -15.28 22.95
C THR A 459 -31.09 -16.24 23.38
#